data_d399ac047d0bb739675a1f7b2bd0b01c
#
_entry.id   d399ac047d0bb739675a1f7b2bd0b01c
#
_cell.length_a   1.000
_cell.length_b   1.000
_cell.length_c   1.000
_cell.angle_alpha   90.00
_cell.angle_beta   90.00
_cell.angle_gamma   90.00
#
_symmetry.space_group_name_H-M   'P 1'
#
loop_
_entity.id
_entity.type
_entity.pdbx_description
1 polymer ?
#
loop_
_entity_poly.entity_id
_entity_poly.type
_entity_poly.pdbx_seq_one_letter_code
_entity_poly.pdbx_strand_id
1 'polypeptide(L)'
;MGRKGGVRCGADRGRDGGVRWTRPAPGPHDGRVPHINLPDLPGIVGLLVQYPHTAGPLNGLADALLRGPSPLTPGERETIAAYVSNRNECAYCAGIHGAVATHLLHQEGRTPEHAETDPKLAALLAIAEKVRVDGHGVSPPDIELARRHGADDKAIHDTVLIAAAFSMFNRYVDGLATLAPDQPEMYARHARNLAEGGYLTPPPG
;
A
#
# COMPACT_ATOMS: atom_id res chain seq x y z
N MET A 1 -7.35 -37.01 -8.93
CA MET A 1 -8.00 -35.73 -9.29
C MET A 1 -8.41 -35.03 -7.99
N GLY A 2 -7.57 -34.16 -7.45
CA GLY A 2 -7.79 -33.42 -6.21
C GLY A 2 -7.89 -31.93 -6.52
N ARG A 3 -9.08 -31.34 -6.32
CA ARG A 3 -9.30 -29.90 -6.47
C ARG A 3 -8.62 -29.20 -5.30
N LYS A 4 -7.62 -28.37 -5.57
CA LYS A 4 -7.03 -27.44 -4.61
C LYS A 4 -8.05 -26.31 -4.39
N GLY A 5 -8.59 -26.23 -3.17
CA GLY A 5 -9.46 -25.15 -2.74
C GLY A 5 -8.64 -23.85 -2.59
N GLY A 6 -8.80 -22.94 -3.53
CA GLY A 6 -8.29 -21.57 -3.37
C GLY A 6 -9.13 -20.84 -2.31
N VAL A 7 -8.49 -20.37 -1.26
CA VAL A 7 -9.10 -19.48 -0.28
C VAL A 7 -9.33 -18.14 -0.98
N ARG A 8 -10.58 -17.81 -1.27
CA ARG A 8 -10.96 -16.49 -1.78
C ARG A 8 -11.05 -15.53 -0.60
N CYS A 9 -10.16 -14.53 -0.53
CA CYS A 9 -10.39 -13.36 0.31
C CYS A 9 -11.63 -12.63 -0.22
N GLY A 10 -12.75 -12.74 0.50
CA GLY A 10 -13.97 -12.01 0.21
C GLY A 10 -13.93 -10.67 0.91
N ALA A 11 -14.08 -9.58 0.18
CA ALA A 11 -14.50 -8.32 0.78
C ALA A 11 -15.97 -8.47 1.13
N ASP A 12 -16.28 -8.59 2.42
CA ASP A 12 -17.65 -8.53 2.91
C ASP A 12 -18.07 -7.06 2.90
N ARG A 13 -19.05 -6.74 2.05
CA ARG A 13 -19.69 -5.43 2.04
C ARG A 13 -20.70 -5.44 3.17
N GLY A 14 -20.36 -4.82 4.30
CA GLY A 14 -21.33 -4.49 5.30
C GLY A 14 -22.52 -3.73 4.68
N ARG A 15 -23.72 -3.90 5.21
CA ARG A 15 -24.95 -3.27 4.72
C ARG A 15 -24.93 -1.73 4.70
N ASP A 16 -23.89 -1.13 5.19
CA ASP A 16 -23.60 0.29 5.38
C ASP A 16 -22.57 0.87 4.40
N GLY A 17 -22.11 0.10 3.40
CA GLY A 17 -21.22 0.61 2.34
C GLY A 17 -19.78 0.94 2.78
N GLY A 18 -19.44 0.79 4.06
CA GLY A 18 -18.12 1.02 4.59
C GLY A 18 -17.13 -0.10 4.21
N VAL A 19 -15.96 0.29 3.70
CA VAL A 19 -14.86 -0.66 3.44
C VAL A 19 -14.22 -1.00 4.79
N ARG A 20 -14.63 -2.10 5.40
CA ARG A 20 -13.92 -2.64 6.56
C ARG A 20 -12.59 -3.23 6.10
N TRP A 21 -11.51 -2.67 6.58
CA TRP A 21 -10.16 -3.26 6.50
C TRP A 21 -10.12 -4.51 7.38
N THR A 22 -10.73 -5.62 6.94
CA THR A 22 -10.48 -6.89 7.58
C THR A 22 -9.08 -7.34 7.15
N ARG A 23 -8.13 -7.29 8.10
CA ARG A 23 -6.86 -8.01 7.95
C ARG A 23 -7.19 -9.41 7.41
N PRO A 24 -6.54 -9.88 6.34
CA PRO A 24 -6.54 -11.31 6.09
C PRO A 24 -6.09 -11.98 7.40
N ALA A 25 -6.82 -13.00 7.85
CA ALA A 25 -6.39 -13.79 8.99
C ALA A 25 -4.93 -14.18 8.75
N PRO A 26 -4.02 -14.04 9.74
CA PRO A 26 -2.65 -14.48 9.59
C PRO A 26 -2.71 -15.97 9.21
N GLY A 27 -2.38 -16.25 7.96
CA GLY A 27 -2.09 -17.61 7.55
C GLY A 27 -0.84 -18.03 8.34
N PRO A 28 -0.71 -19.29 8.74
CA PRO A 28 0.55 -19.79 9.26
C PRO A 28 1.63 -19.36 8.27
N HIS A 29 2.83 -19.04 8.75
CA HIS A 29 4.01 -18.88 7.88
C HIS A 29 3.90 -19.96 6.82
N ASP A 30 3.53 -19.58 5.62
CA ASP A 30 3.20 -20.57 4.59
C ASP A 30 4.44 -21.29 4.07
N GLY A 31 5.54 -21.21 4.80
CA GLY A 31 6.81 -21.83 4.49
C GLY A 31 7.42 -21.33 3.18
N ARG A 32 6.96 -20.19 2.66
CA ARG A 32 7.55 -19.62 1.46
C ARG A 32 9.01 -19.33 1.71
N VAL A 33 9.82 -19.96 0.90
CA VAL A 33 11.24 -19.65 0.78
C VAL A 33 11.37 -18.70 -0.39
N PRO A 34 12.10 -17.58 -0.26
CA PRO A 34 12.34 -16.69 -1.40
C PRO A 34 12.86 -17.46 -2.61
N HIS A 35 12.38 -17.10 -3.80
CA HIS A 35 12.78 -17.79 -5.05
C HIS A 35 14.24 -17.58 -5.44
N ILE A 36 14.89 -16.59 -4.83
CA ILE A 36 16.32 -16.28 -5.02
C ILE A 36 16.99 -16.11 -3.66
N ASN A 37 18.32 -16.16 -3.64
CA ASN A 37 19.08 -15.96 -2.40
C ASN A 37 18.99 -14.49 -1.96
N LEU A 38 18.38 -14.25 -0.79
CA LEU A 38 18.19 -12.94 -0.18
C LEU A 38 18.68 -12.96 1.26
N PRO A 39 19.10 -11.80 1.82
CA PRO A 39 19.31 -11.67 3.27
C PRO A 39 18.00 -11.95 4.03
N ASP A 40 18.12 -12.38 5.27
CA ASP A 40 16.97 -12.62 6.16
C ASP A 40 16.35 -11.29 6.64
N LEU A 41 15.79 -10.57 5.66
CA LEU A 41 15.13 -9.28 5.83
C LEU A 41 13.76 -9.30 5.17
N PRO A 42 12.74 -8.64 5.76
CA PRO A 42 11.36 -8.76 5.31
C PRO A 42 11.08 -7.96 4.03
N GLY A 43 10.24 -8.52 3.20
CA GLY A 43 9.65 -7.85 2.03
C GLY A 43 10.67 -7.24 1.09
N ILE A 44 10.42 -6.00 0.70
CA ILE A 44 11.30 -5.26 -0.21
C ILE A 44 12.68 -4.96 0.39
N VAL A 45 12.82 -4.93 1.72
CA VAL A 45 14.10 -4.57 2.37
C VAL A 45 15.19 -5.56 1.98
N GLY A 46 14.91 -6.86 1.98
CA GLY A 46 15.85 -7.87 1.52
C GLY A 46 16.30 -7.67 0.07
N LEU A 47 15.37 -7.25 -0.80
CA LEU A 47 15.66 -6.96 -2.20
C LEU A 47 16.54 -5.71 -2.37
N LEU A 48 16.24 -4.65 -1.63
CA LEU A 48 16.99 -3.40 -1.71
C LEU A 48 18.43 -3.57 -1.18
N VAL A 49 18.62 -4.36 -0.14
CA VAL A 49 19.96 -4.68 0.38
C VAL A 49 20.75 -5.56 -0.59
N GLN A 50 20.12 -6.55 -1.19
CA GLN A 50 20.78 -7.47 -2.14
C GLN A 50 21.12 -6.77 -3.46
N TYR A 51 20.31 -5.81 -3.91
CA TYR A 51 20.45 -5.13 -5.19
C TYR A 51 20.57 -3.61 -5.04
N PRO A 52 21.68 -3.09 -4.46
CA PRO A 52 21.81 -1.67 -4.11
C PRO A 52 21.75 -0.72 -5.31
N HIS A 53 22.06 -1.18 -6.52
CA HIS A 53 21.99 -0.36 -7.73
C HIS A 53 20.55 0.04 -8.12
N THR A 54 19.53 -0.75 -7.71
CA THR A 54 18.12 -0.42 -7.90
C THR A 54 17.47 0.20 -6.66
N ALA A 55 18.11 0.06 -5.50
CA ALA A 55 17.57 0.54 -4.23
C ALA A 55 17.35 2.06 -4.22
N GLY A 56 18.35 2.83 -4.63
CA GLY A 56 18.27 4.30 -4.70
C GLY A 56 17.09 4.79 -5.55
N PRO A 57 17.00 4.39 -6.83
CA PRO A 57 15.86 4.74 -7.68
C PRO A 57 14.49 4.34 -7.12
N LEU A 58 14.35 3.13 -6.54
CA LEU A 58 13.08 2.66 -5.99
C LEU A 58 12.69 3.41 -4.72
N ASN A 59 13.64 3.64 -3.80
CA ASN A 59 13.41 4.45 -2.61
C ASN A 59 13.11 5.91 -2.98
N GLY A 60 13.83 6.47 -3.97
CA GLY A 60 13.58 7.81 -4.48
C GLY A 60 12.16 7.96 -5.05
N LEU A 61 11.67 6.96 -5.78
CA LEU A 61 10.30 6.95 -6.27
C LEU A 61 9.29 6.89 -5.11
N ALA A 62 9.48 5.99 -4.16
CA ALA A 62 8.59 5.86 -3.01
C ALA A 62 8.55 7.17 -2.19
N ASP A 63 9.70 7.77 -1.93
CA ASP A 63 9.80 9.02 -1.17
C ASP A 63 9.14 10.18 -1.91
N ALA A 64 9.42 10.35 -3.19
CA ALA A 64 8.80 11.39 -4.00
C ALA A 64 7.26 11.30 -4.01
N LEU A 65 6.72 10.09 -4.09
CA LEU A 65 5.29 9.85 -4.11
C LEU A 65 4.65 10.04 -2.73
N LEU A 66 5.28 9.54 -1.68
CA LEU A 66 4.67 9.46 -0.36
C LEU A 66 5.07 10.63 0.57
N ARG A 67 6.18 11.32 0.30
CA ARG A 67 6.68 12.45 1.11
C ARG A 67 6.87 13.74 0.32
N GLY A 68 6.97 13.70 -1.01
CA GLY A 68 7.12 14.88 -1.87
C GLY A 68 5.92 15.84 -1.80
N PRO A 69 5.99 17.01 -2.47
CA PRO A 69 4.90 17.99 -2.51
C PRO A 69 3.62 17.40 -3.14
N SER A 70 2.50 17.47 -2.41
CA SER A 70 1.20 16.97 -2.87
C SER A 70 0.06 17.72 -2.16
N PRO A 71 -1.13 17.87 -2.79
CA PRO A 71 -2.33 18.32 -2.10
C PRO A 71 -2.94 17.23 -1.19
N LEU A 72 -2.48 15.98 -1.33
CA LEU A 72 -2.83 14.90 -0.43
C LEU A 72 -1.87 14.87 0.75
N THR A 73 -2.39 14.67 1.95
CA THR A 73 -1.55 14.52 3.14
C THR A 73 -0.70 13.24 3.05
N PRO A 74 0.43 13.15 3.77
CA PRO A 74 1.20 11.92 3.84
C PRO A 74 0.36 10.71 4.28
N GLY A 75 -0.57 10.89 5.25
CA GLY A 75 -1.49 9.86 5.69
C GLY A 75 -2.43 9.38 4.59
N GLU A 76 -3.00 10.29 3.78
CA GLU A 76 -3.85 9.95 2.63
C GLU A 76 -3.07 9.15 1.57
N ARG A 77 -1.84 9.54 1.26
CA ARG A 77 -0.99 8.84 0.26
C ARG A 77 -0.60 7.43 0.72
N GLU A 78 -0.25 7.28 1.99
CA GLU A 78 0.00 5.95 2.57
C GLU A 78 -1.27 5.09 2.60
N THR A 79 -2.44 5.70 2.81
CA THR A 79 -3.72 5.00 2.74
C THR A 79 -3.97 4.46 1.32
N ILE A 80 -3.69 5.25 0.27
CA ILE A 80 -3.80 4.79 -1.12
C ILE A 80 -2.81 3.63 -1.38
N ALA A 81 -1.57 3.75 -0.91
CA ALA A 81 -0.55 2.71 -1.04
C ALA A 81 -0.95 1.40 -0.33
N ALA A 82 -1.44 1.51 0.90
CA ALA A 82 -1.94 0.39 1.68
C ALA A 82 -3.16 -0.27 1.03
N TYR A 83 -4.10 0.54 0.53
CA TYR A 83 -5.29 0.07 -0.19
C TYR A 83 -4.90 -0.79 -1.39
N VAL A 84 -4.06 -0.26 -2.28
CA VAL A 84 -3.60 -0.98 -3.47
C VAL A 84 -2.88 -2.27 -3.10
N SER A 85 -2.00 -2.22 -2.10
CA SER A 85 -1.25 -3.39 -1.63
C SER A 85 -2.16 -4.47 -1.03
N ASN A 86 -3.18 -4.07 -0.27
CA ASN A 86 -4.18 -5.00 0.26
C ASN A 86 -4.99 -5.66 -0.86
N ARG A 87 -5.44 -4.87 -1.84
CA ARG A 87 -6.20 -5.36 -2.99
C ARG A 87 -5.37 -6.24 -3.93
N ASN A 88 -4.05 -6.05 -3.96
CA ASN A 88 -3.09 -6.93 -4.65
C ASN A 88 -2.70 -8.16 -3.81
N GLU A 89 -3.23 -8.31 -2.58
CA GLU A 89 -2.92 -9.40 -1.65
C GLU A 89 -1.44 -9.47 -1.24
N CYS A 90 -0.69 -8.36 -1.36
CA CYS A 90 0.69 -8.27 -0.91
C CYS A 90 0.75 -8.01 0.60
N ALA A 91 0.87 -9.08 1.39
CA ALA A 91 0.78 -9.03 2.85
C ALA A 91 1.80 -8.09 3.49
N TYR A 92 3.07 -8.12 3.06
CA TYR A 92 4.11 -7.26 3.59
C TYR A 92 3.82 -5.78 3.31
N CYS A 93 3.56 -5.43 2.04
CA CYS A 93 3.32 -4.04 1.65
C CYS A 93 2.04 -3.49 2.29
N ALA A 94 0.96 -4.27 2.32
CA ALA A 94 -0.27 -3.88 3.00
C ALA A 94 -0.05 -3.63 4.51
N GLY A 95 0.73 -4.50 5.17
CA GLY A 95 1.04 -4.38 6.59
C GLY A 95 1.86 -3.13 6.91
N ILE A 96 2.94 -2.88 6.18
CA ILE A 96 3.82 -1.75 6.48
C ILE A 96 3.15 -0.40 6.14
N HIS A 97 2.57 -0.25 4.95
CA HIS A 97 1.93 1.01 4.54
C HIS A 97 0.64 1.28 5.32
N GLY A 98 -0.10 0.23 5.72
CA GLY A 98 -1.25 0.37 6.63
C GLY A 98 -0.84 0.89 8.01
N ALA A 99 0.27 0.39 8.57
CA ALA A 99 0.78 0.86 9.85
C ALA A 99 1.32 2.30 9.75
N VAL A 100 2.00 2.67 8.65
CA VAL A 100 2.46 4.05 8.39
C VAL A 100 1.27 5.00 8.23
N ALA A 101 0.26 4.62 7.44
CA ALA A 101 -0.96 5.40 7.25
C ALA A 101 -1.65 5.68 8.58
N THR A 102 -1.85 4.64 9.41
CA THR A 102 -2.44 4.78 10.74
C THR A 102 -1.66 5.78 11.62
N HIS A 103 -0.33 5.65 11.64
CA HIS A 103 0.52 6.54 12.43
C HIS A 103 0.41 8.00 11.98
N LEU A 104 0.49 8.26 10.67
CA LEU A 104 0.41 9.60 10.09
C LEU A 104 -0.97 10.22 10.23
N LEU A 105 -2.04 9.46 10.00
CA LEU A 105 -3.41 9.93 10.20
C LEU A 105 -3.65 10.35 11.65
N HIS A 106 -3.14 9.60 12.63
CA HIS A 106 -3.23 10.02 14.03
C HIS A 106 -2.47 11.33 14.31
N GLN A 107 -1.30 11.53 13.70
CA GLN A 107 -0.58 12.81 13.79
C GLN A 107 -1.36 13.96 13.15
N GLU A 108 -2.15 13.68 12.11
CA GLU A 108 -3.05 14.62 11.45
C GLU A 108 -4.38 14.83 12.21
N GLY A 109 -4.56 14.20 13.38
CA GLY A 109 -5.80 14.27 14.17
C GLY A 109 -6.96 13.47 13.56
N ARG A 110 -6.68 12.51 12.70
CA ARG A 110 -7.63 11.64 11.99
C ARG A 110 -7.43 10.18 12.40
N THR A 111 -8.44 9.35 12.15
CA THR A 111 -8.32 7.90 12.26
C THR A 111 -8.47 7.24 10.89
N PRO A 112 -8.04 5.99 10.70
CA PRO A 112 -8.29 5.25 9.46
C PRO A 112 -9.76 5.22 9.07
N GLU A 113 -10.67 5.04 10.02
CA GLU A 113 -12.12 5.00 9.79
C GLU A 113 -12.66 6.35 9.28
N HIS A 114 -12.16 7.48 9.83
CA HIS A 114 -12.51 8.81 9.32
C HIS A 114 -11.97 9.03 7.90
N ALA A 115 -10.77 8.54 7.61
CA ALA A 115 -10.20 8.64 6.27
C ALA A 115 -11.01 7.82 5.25
N GLU A 116 -11.48 6.63 5.64
CA GLU A 116 -12.31 5.77 4.79
C GLU A 116 -13.68 6.38 4.46
N THR A 117 -14.22 7.20 5.35
CA THR A 117 -15.51 7.87 5.16
C THR A 117 -15.39 9.24 4.47
N ASP A 118 -14.19 9.74 4.23
CA ASP A 118 -13.94 10.98 3.49
C ASP A 118 -14.32 10.80 2.00
N PRO A 119 -15.31 11.56 1.49
CA PRO A 119 -15.80 11.39 0.13
C PRO A 119 -14.72 11.64 -0.95
N LYS A 120 -13.77 12.57 -0.69
CA LYS A 120 -12.63 12.81 -1.59
C LYS A 120 -11.75 11.57 -1.67
N LEU A 121 -11.33 11.06 -0.52
CA LEU A 121 -10.45 9.90 -0.48
C LEU A 121 -11.16 8.65 -1.04
N ALA A 122 -12.44 8.44 -0.74
CA ALA A 122 -13.21 7.34 -1.29
C ALA A 122 -13.27 7.37 -2.83
N ALA A 123 -13.46 8.55 -3.45
CA ALA A 123 -13.44 8.70 -4.91
C ALA A 123 -12.04 8.43 -5.49
N LEU A 124 -10.98 8.87 -4.81
CA LEU A 124 -9.59 8.60 -5.21
C LEU A 124 -9.24 7.11 -5.09
N LEU A 125 -9.69 6.43 -4.03
CA LEU A 125 -9.51 4.98 -3.86
C LEU A 125 -10.23 4.19 -4.96
N ALA A 126 -11.39 4.66 -5.42
CA ALA A 126 -12.08 4.04 -6.56
C ALA A 126 -11.28 4.17 -7.87
N ILE A 127 -10.60 5.29 -8.08
CA ILE A 127 -9.65 5.47 -9.20
C ILE A 127 -8.46 4.52 -9.02
N ALA A 128 -7.85 4.47 -7.82
CA ALA A 128 -6.72 3.60 -7.52
C ALA A 128 -7.05 2.11 -7.77
N GLU A 129 -8.27 1.67 -7.42
CA GLU A 129 -8.75 0.30 -7.71
C GLU A 129 -8.75 -0.01 -9.20
N LYS A 130 -9.21 0.94 -10.02
CA LYS A 130 -9.23 0.77 -11.48
C LYS A 130 -7.82 0.71 -12.06
N VAL A 131 -6.94 1.62 -11.63
CA VAL A 131 -5.53 1.64 -12.07
C VAL A 131 -4.83 0.34 -11.73
N ARG A 132 -5.09 -0.22 -10.55
CA ARG A 132 -4.53 -1.48 -10.10
C ARG A 132 -4.91 -2.66 -11.02
N VAL A 133 -6.13 -2.69 -11.49
CA VAL A 133 -6.67 -3.76 -12.37
C VAL A 133 -6.28 -3.51 -13.81
N ASP A 134 -6.69 -2.35 -14.33
CA ASP A 134 -6.42 -1.90 -15.71
C ASP A 134 -6.61 -0.38 -15.79
N GLY A 135 -5.52 0.35 -16.03
CA GLY A 135 -5.56 1.80 -16.12
C GLY A 135 -6.56 2.36 -17.17
N HIS A 136 -6.87 1.60 -18.20
CA HIS A 136 -7.91 1.98 -19.19
C HIS A 136 -9.33 1.98 -18.58
N GLY A 137 -9.53 1.35 -17.44
CA GLY A 137 -10.80 1.35 -16.71
C GLY A 137 -11.15 2.68 -16.05
N VAL A 138 -10.19 3.62 -15.91
CA VAL A 138 -10.46 4.96 -15.40
C VAL A 138 -11.21 5.76 -16.45
N SER A 139 -12.37 6.29 -16.08
CA SER A 139 -13.30 6.96 -16.98
C SER A 139 -13.55 8.42 -16.60
N PRO A 140 -14.03 9.28 -17.54
CA PRO A 140 -14.38 10.66 -17.20
C PRO A 140 -15.31 10.82 -15.99
N PRO A 141 -16.36 9.99 -15.79
CA PRO A 141 -17.19 10.05 -14.59
C PRO A 141 -16.43 9.85 -13.28
N ASP A 142 -15.37 9.02 -13.24
CA ASP A 142 -14.55 8.81 -12.05
C ASP A 142 -13.80 10.09 -11.68
N ILE A 143 -13.21 10.72 -12.69
CA ILE A 143 -12.48 11.99 -12.54
C ILE A 143 -13.42 13.10 -12.07
N GLU A 144 -14.60 13.19 -12.67
CA GLU A 144 -15.60 14.18 -12.26
C GLU A 144 -16.10 13.95 -10.84
N LEU A 145 -16.26 12.70 -10.43
CA LEU A 145 -16.64 12.37 -9.05
C LEU A 145 -15.56 12.85 -8.05
N ALA A 146 -14.30 12.54 -8.33
CA ALA A 146 -13.19 12.99 -7.49
C ALA A 146 -13.13 14.52 -7.41
N ARG A 147 -13.30 15.23 -8.54
CA ARG A 147 -13.35 16.70 -8.59
C ARG A 147 -14.50 17.29 -7.78
N ARG A 148 -15.70 16.71 -7.88
CA ARG A 148 -16.86 17.15 -7.08
C ARG A 148 -16.61 17.06 -5.59
N HIS A 149 -15.76 16.11 -5.15
CA HIS A 149 -15.37 15.96 -3.77
C HIS A 149 -14.06 16.70 -3.42
N GLY A 150 -13.60 17.62 -4.29
CA GLY A 150 -12.49 18.52 -3.99
C GLY A 150 -11.09 18.00 -4.35
N ALA A 151 -10.99 16.93 -5.12
CA ALA A 151 -9.69 16.51 -5.68
C ALA A 151 -9.34 17.40 -6.88
N ASP A 152 -8.16 18.00 -6.87
CA ASP A 152 -7.58 18.70 -8.02
C ASP A 152 -6.85 17.72 -8.96
N ASP A 153 -6.35 18.23 -10.08
CA ASP A 153 -5.63 17.41 -11.06
C ASP A 153 -4.38 16.77 -10.49
N LYS A 154 -3.71 17.44 -9.54
CA LYS A 154 -2.51 16.90 -8.90
C LYS A 154 -2.85 15.78 -7.93
N ALA A 155 -3.92 15.88 -7.16
CA ALA A 155 -4.40 14.80 -6.29
C ALA A 155 -4.77 13.55 -7.09
N ILE A 156 -5.43 13.74 -8.23
CA ILE A 156 -5.78 12.64 -9.16
C ILE A 156 -4.51 12.03 -9.76
N HIS A 157 -3.58 12.86 -10.26
CA HIS A 157 -2.29 12.42 -10.78
C HIS A 157 -1.52 11.59 -9.74
N ASP A 158 -1.37 12.12 -8.53
CA ASP A 158 -0.61 11.45 -7.46
C ASP A 158 -1.26 10.11 -7.09
N THR A 159 -2.60 10.05 -7.03
CA THR A 159 -3.35 8.81 -6.78
C THR A 159 -3.07 7.76 -7.85
N VAL A 160 -3.16 8.13 -9.12
CA VAL A 160 -2.90 7.22 -10.25
C VAL A 160 -1.46 6.71 -10.21
N LEU A 161 -0.51 7.60 -9.97
CA LEU A 161 0.91 7.23 -9.94
C LEU A 161 1.27 6.37 -8.74
N ILE A 162 0.71 6.65 -7.54
CA ILE A 162 0.86 5.79 -6.35
C ILE A 162 0.28 4.40 -6.65
N ALA A 163 -0.91 4.31 -7.22
CA ALA A 163 -1.54 3.03 -7.51
C ALA A 163 -0.73 2.19 -8.51
N ALA A 164 -0.17 2.80 -9.55
CA ALA A 164 0.68 2.14 -10.53
C ALA A 164 2.01 1.69 -9.92
N ALA A 165 2.68 2.55 -9.15
CA ALA A 165 3.95 2.25 -8.50
C ALA A 165 3.79 1.13 -7.46
N PHE A 166 2.75 1.16 -6.64
CA PHE A 166 2.49 0.12 -5.67
C PHE A 166 2.09 -1.21 -6.31
N SER A 167 1.40 -1.18 -7.44
CA SER A 167 1.18 -2.40 -8.23
C SER A 167 2.51 -3.01 -8.73
N MET A 168 3.48 -2.18 -9.09
CA MET A 168 4.83 -2.62 -9.43
C MET A 168 5.57 -3.19 -8.21
N PHE A 169 5.60 -2.46 -7.07
CA PHE A 169 6.28 -2.90 -5.85
C PHE A 169 5.72 -4.22 -5.32
N ASN A 170 4.39 -4.36 -5.30
CA ASN A 170 3.75 -5.59 -4.84
C ASN A 170 4.17 -6.78 -5.71
N ARG A 171 4.15 -6.63 -7.04
CA ARG A 171 4.59 -7.70 -7.96
C ARG A 171 6.07 -8.05 -7.80
N TYR A 172 6.92 -7.06 -7.49
CA TYR A 172 8.34 -7.29 -7.22
C TYR A 172 8.54 -8.11 -5.94
N VAL A 173 7.84 -7.74 -4.86
CA VAL A 173 7.88 -8.42 -3.56
C VAL A 173 7.33 -9.84 -3.67
N ASP A 174 6.12 -9.99 -4.23
CA ASP A 174 5.40 -11.27 -4.29
C ASP A 174 5.97 -12.20 -5.35
N GLY A 175 6.43 -11.65 -6.49
CA GLY A 175 7.03 -12.43 -7.58
C GLY A 175 8.32 -13.14 -7.19
N LEU A 176 8.97 -12.68 -6.11
CA LEU A 176 10.17 -13.32 -5.55
C LEU A 176 9.91 -14.03 -4.21
N ALA A 177 8.64 -14.14 -3.80
CA ALA A 177 8.19 -14.79 -2.57
C ALA A 177 8.96 -14.31 -1.33
N THR A 178 9.14 -12.98 -1.19
CA THR A 178 9.88 -12.42 -0.06
C THR A 178 9.16 -12.65 1.27
N LEU A 179 9.90 -12.61 2.37
CA LEU A 179 9.37 -12.85 3.71
C LEU A 179 8.32 -11.80 4.11
N ALA A 180 7.20 -12.24 4.63
CA ALA A 180 6.16 -11.38 5.20
C ALA A 180 5.92 -11.79 6.67
N PRO A 181 6.58 -11.13 7.63
CA PRO A 181 6.44 -11.48 9.05
C PRO A 181 5.02 -11.28 9.57
N ASP A 182 4.57 -12.19 10.44
CA ASP A 182 3.23 -12.14 11.05
C ASP A 182 3.14 -11.22 12.28
N GLN A 183 4.25 -10.59 12.67
CA GLN A 183 4.37 -9.85 13.93
C GLN A 183 3.93 -8.38 13.74
N PRO A 184 2.74 -7.96 14.27
CA PRO A 184 2.26 -6.59 14.15
C PRO A 184 3.21 -5.54 14.72
N GLU A 185 3.93 -5.90 15.79
CA GLU A 185 4.86 -5.02 16.49
C GLU A 185 6.05 -4.62 15.61
N MET A 186 6.46 -5.51 14.73
CA MET A 186 7.51 -5.22 13.75
C MET A 186 7.04 -4.14 12.77
N TYR A 187 5.83 -4.28 12.22
CA TYR A 187 5.26 -3.27 11.32
C TYR A 187 5.08 -1.93 12.02
N ALA A 188 4.59 -1.90 13.26
CA ALA A 188 4.41 -0.68 14.04
C ALA A 188 5.73 0.05 14.32
N ARG A 189 6.82 -0.70 14.57
CA ARG A 189 8.16 -0.11 14.77
C ARG A 189 8.71 0.49 13.49
N HIS A 190 8.67 -0.24 12.38
CA HIS A 190 9.11 0.25 11.07
C HIS A 190 8.25 1.43 10.59
N ALA A 191 6.96 1.43 10.87
CA ALA A 191 6.06 2.50 10.49
C ALA A 191 6.48 3.86 11.07
N ARG A 192 6.87 3.90 12.35
CA ARG A 192 7.37 5.15 12.96
C ARG A 192 8.60 5.68 12.25
N ASN A 193 9.57 4.82 11.99
CA ASN A 193 10.79 5.22 11.30
C ASN A 193 10.52 5.77 9.89
N LEU A 194 9.62 5.12 9.15
CA LEU A 194 9.23 5.57 7.80
C LEU A 194 8.37 6.84 7.83
N ALA A 195 7.54 7.01 8.85
CA ALA A 195 6.74 8.22 9.01
C ALA A 195 7.62 9.45 9.29
N GLU A 196 8.64 9.29 10.13
CA GLU A 196 9.54 10.37 10.54
C GLU A 196 10.71 10.60 9.57
N GLY A 197 11.30 9.52 9.05
CA GLY A 197 12.54 9.57 8.23
C GLY A 197 12.33 9.47 6.72
N GLY A 198 11.11 9.15 6.26
CA GLY A 198 10.83 8.89 4.83
C GLY A 198 11.50 7.62 4.31
N TYR A 199 11.58 7.53 2.98
CA TYR A 199 12.07 6.33 2.29
C TYR A 199 13.53 6.43 1.82
N LEU A 200 14.15 7.60 1.95
CA LEU A 200 15.54 7.83 1.57
C LEU A 200 16.54 7.42 2.67
N THR A 201 16.07 7.31 3.90
CA THR A 201 16.90 6.89 5.03
C THR A 201 17.09 5.37 4.96
N PRO A 202 18.33 4.85 5.01
CA PRO A 202 18.54 3.41 5.10
C PRO A 202 17.81 2.83 6.31
N PRO A 203 17.24 1.61 6.21
CA PRO A 203 16.69 0.96 7.38
C PRO A 203 17.77 0.82 8.44
N PRO A 204 17.44 1.02 9.74
CA PRO A 204 18.39 0.79 10.82
C PRO A 204 18.87 -0.67 10.75
N GLY A 205 20.20 -0.85 10.79
CA GLY A 205 20.84 -2.17 10.76
C GLY A 205 20.52 -3.01 11.99
#